data_d90b7c22401bb2c0f6532dc44c21d254
#
_entry.id   d90b7c22401bb2c0f6532dc44c21d254
#
_cell.length_a   1.000
_cell.length_b   1.000
_cell.length_c   1.000
_cell.angle_alpha   90.00
_cell.angle_beta   90.00
_cell.angle_gamma   90.00
#
_symmetry.space_group_name_H-M   'P 1'
#
loop_
_entity.id
_entity.type
_entity.pdbx_description
1 polymer ?
#
loop_
_entity_poly.entity_id
_entity_poly.type
_entity_poly.pdbx_seq_one_letter_code
_entity_poly.pdbx_strand_id
1 'polypeptide(L)'
;GNPVPVLLEKSSETLAVMLGIVYAGCFYVPVNPMNPTERLRKIMEKLDPEVIISDEKGKEQLAAIGNGLENKVMGPEALKTATGTELSEEQYSRLEQIQGQWKETDVLYGIFTSGSTGTPKAIVVSHGAASRFIRHFTEIFEITSADVIGNQAPFDFDVSVKDIYSSIMTGAQLVLIPKEYFSTPPRLLDYLCDKKVTNLTWAVSALTLVSALKGLNYRVPESVKRVMFSGEAMPAKQLRIWQEKLPEAKFVNLYGPTEITCNCTYFPIERQYEDSEKIPAGKAFPGRRVIL
;
A
#
# COMPACT_ATOMS: atom_id res chain seq x y z
N GLY A 1 17.16 -3.03 -12.92
CA GLY A 1 15.80 -2.86 -13.40
C GLY A 1 15.43 -1.41 -13.60
N ASN A 2 14.66 -1.12 -14.63
CA ASN A 2 14.18 0.22 -14.95
C ASN A 2 12.89 0.54 -14.18
N PRO A 3 12.61 1.82 -13.86
CA PRO A 3 11.34 2.23 -13.27
C PRO A 3 10.20 2.09 -14.28
N VAL A 4 9.08 1.52 -13.85
CA VAL A 4 7.86 1.47 -14.65
C VAL A 4 6.75 2.18 -13.88
N PRO A 5 6.40 3.44 -14.26
CA PRO A 5 5.27 4.13 -13.68
C PRO A 5 3.95 3.43 -13.99
N VAL A 6 3.08 3.32 -12.97
CA VAL A 6 1.75 2.72 -13.05
C VAL A 6 0.71 3.77 -12.69
N LEU A 7 0.03 4.33 -13.68
CA LEU A 7 -1.03 5.33 -13.55
C LEU A 7 -2.40 4.66 -13.73
N LEU A 8 -2.75 3.81 -12.79
CA LEU A 8 -4.02 3.09 -12.80
C LEU A 8 -4.72 3.21 -11.44
N GLU A 9 -6.04 3.12 -11.45
CA GLU A 9 -6.83 3.02 -10.23
C GLU A 9 -6.52 1.71 -9.46
N LYS A 10 -6.74 1.73 -8.16
CA LYS A 10 -6.53 0.56 -7.30
C LYS A 10 -7.49 -0.57 -7.69
N SER A 11 -6.93 -1.69 -8.17
CA SER A 11 -7.67 -2.89 -8.54
C SER A 11 -6.80 -4.14 -8.47
N SER A 12 -7.39 -5.32 -8.62
CA SER A 12 -6.67 -6.59 -8.73
C SER A 12 -5.79 -6.64 -9.98
N GLU A 13 -6.27 -6.06 -11.08
CA GLU A 13 -5.53 -5.97 -12.33
C GLU A 13 -4.30 -5.08 -12.17
N THR A 14 -4.44 -3.93 -11.51
CA THR A 14 -3.30 -3.04 -11.20
C THR A 14 -2.26 -3.75 -10.34
N LEU A 15 -2.71 -4.54 -9.35
CA LEU A 15 -1.80 -5.34 -8.53
C LEU A 15 -1.08 -6.40 -9.37
N ALA A 16 -1.78 -7.10 -10.26
CA ALA A 16 -1.17 -8.08 -11.16
C ALA A 16 -0.11 -7.43 -12.08
N VAL A 17 -0.40 -6.23 -12.60
CA VAL A 17 0.56 -5.43 -13.38
C VAL A 17 1.80 -5.11 -12.56
N MET A 18 1.64 -4.61 -11.34
CA MET A 18 2.78 -4.29 -10.45
C MET A 18 3.67 -5.51 -10.19
N LEU A 19 3.06 -6.67 -9.94
CA LEU A 19 3.80 -7.92 -9.75
C LEU A 19 4.46 -8.40 -11.05
N GLY A 20 3.79 -8.26 -12.20
CA GLY A 20 4.34 -8.57 -13.51
C GLY A 20 5.58 -7.73 -13.85
N ILE A 21 5.58 -6.43 -13.50
CA ILE A 21 6.74 -5.54 -13.65
C ILE A 21 7.93 -6.07 -12.84
N VAL A 22 7.70 -6.47 -11.61
CA VAL A 22 8.75 -7.08 -10.76
C VAL A 22 9.25 -8.38 -11.38
N TYR A 23 8.33 -9.23 -11.85
CA TYR A 23 8.67 -10.51 -12.47
C TYR A 23 9.54 -10.36 -13.72
N ALA A 24 9.35 -9.24 -14.46
CA ALA A 24 10.15 -8.87 -15.62
C ALA A 24 11.52 -8.22 -15.27
N GLY A 25 11.90 -8.19 -13.99
CA GLY A 25 13.18 -7.63 -13.54
C GLY A 25 13.22 -6.10 -13.47
N CYS A 26 12.06 -5.44 -13.51
CA CYS A 26 11.89 -4.00 -13.33
C CYS A 26 11.31 -3.70 -11.94
N PHE A 27 11.15 -2.42 -11.60
CA PHE A 27 10.44 -2.04 -10.38
C PHE A 27 9.26 -1.11 -10.70
N TYR A 28 8.15 -1.31 -9.99
CA TYR A 28 6.97 -0.49 -10.21
C TYR A 28 7.03 0.81 -9.40
N VAL A 29 6.44 1.86 -9.97
CA VAL A 29 6.26 3.15 -9.33
C VAL A 29 4.79 3.53 -9.46
N PRO A 30 3.96 3.28 -8.43
CA PRO A 30 2.56 3.67 -8.48
C PRO A 30 2.46 5.19 -8.44
N VAL A 31 1.71 5.73 -9.36
CA VAL A 31 1.50 7.18 -9.48
C VAL A 31 0.00 7.45 -9.49
N ASN A 32 -0.44 8.32 -8.57
CA ASN A 32 -1.86 8.65 -8.47
C ASN A 32 -2.36 9.32 -9.77
N PRO A 33 -3.33 8.75 -10.48
CA PRO A 33 -3.86 9.33 -11.70
C PRO A 33 -4.59 10.67 -11.48
N MET A 34 -4.88 11.02 -10.22
CA MET A 34 -5.47 12.33 -9.86
C MET A 34 -4.43 13.39 -9.51
N ASN A 35 -3.12 13.10 -9.69
CA ASN A 35 -2.09 14.12 -9.48
C ASN A 35 -2.29 15.32 -10.42
N PRO A 36 -2.05 16.56 -9.94
CA PRO A 36 -1.97 17.72 -10.82
C PRO A 36 -0.92 17.52 -11.91
N THR A 37 -1.18 18.02 -13.12
CA THR A 37 -0.31 17.87 -14.30
C THR A 37 1.14 18.26 -14.02
N GLU A 38 1.36 19.35 -13.29
CA GLU A 38 2.71 19.83 -12.95
C GLU A 38 3.46 18.84 -12.01
N ARG A 39 2.75 18.20 -11.07
CA ARG A 39 3.34 17.18 -10.23
C ARG A 39 3.68 15.93 -11.05
N LEU A 40 2.77 15.54 -11.94
CA LEU A 40 2.97 14.38 -12.81
C LEU A 40 4.17 14.62 -13.75
N ARG A 41 4.30 15.83 -14.31
CA ARG A 41 5.44 16.23 -15.14
C ARG A 41 6.77 16.03 -14.38
N LYS A 42 6.89 16.57 -13.17
CA LYS A 42 8.09 16.43 -12.33
C LYS A 42 8.43 14.98 -11.98
N ILE A 43 7.40 14.14 -11.78
CA ILE A 43 7.59 12.71 -11.54
C ILE A 43 8.17 12.04 -12.79
N MET A 44 7.59 12.28 -13.96
CA MET A 44 8.02 11.67 -15.23
C MET A 44 9.42 12.15 -15.64
N GLU A 45 9.74 13.44 -15.49
CA GLU A 45 11.09 13.96 -15.72
C GLU A 45 12.15 13.28 -14.83
N LYS A 46 11.79 12.97 -13.59
CA LYS A 46 12.71 12.33 -12.65
C LYS A 46 12.88 10.84 -12.90
N LEU A 47 11.84 10.16 -13.37
CA LEU A 47 11.88 8.73 -13.66
C LEU A 47 12.49 8.44 -15.02
N ASP A 48 12.32 9.33 -16.00
CA ASP A 48 12.65 9.14 -17.41
C ASP A 48 12.30 7.72 -17.90
N PRO A 49 11.03 7.31 -17.82
CA PRO A 49 10.64 5.93 -18.04
C PRO A 49 10.72 5.55 -19.53
N GLU A 50 11.05 4.30 -19.81
CA GLU A 50 10.95 3.73 -21.16
C GLU A 50 9.52 3.23 -21.47
N VAL A 51 8.82 2.75 -20.44
CA VAL A 51 7.45 2.24 -20.53
C VAL A 51 6.62 2.81 -19.37
N ILE A 52 5.38 3.18 -19.64
CA ILE A 52 4.40 3.68 -18.67
C ILE A 52 3.15 2.80 -18.78
N ILE A 53 2.65 2.30 -17.67
CA ILE A 53 1.37 1.58 -17.67
C ILE A 53 0.27 2.56 -17.27
N SER A 54 -0.70 2.75 -18.17
CA SER A 54 -1.79 3.70 -17.92
C SER A 54 -3.04 3.34 -18.75
N ASP A 55 -4.20 3.80 -18.29
CA ASP A 55 -5.43 3.83 -19.08
C ASP A 55 -5.46 5.02 -20.05
N GLU A 56 -6.53 5.14 -20.86
CA GLU A 56 -6.67 6.23 -21.83
C GLU A 56 -6.70 7.60 -21.15
N LYS A 57 -7.32 7.71 -19.97
CA LYS A 57 -7.37 8.97 -19.22
C LYS A 57 -5.97 9.43 -18.79
N GLY A 58 -5.16 8.52 -18.26
CA GLY A 58 -3.77 8.83 -17.90
C GLY A 58 -2.90 9.12 -19.13
N LYS A 59 -3.15 8.45 -20.26
CA LYS A 59 -2.50 8.74 -21.54
C LYS A 59 -2.77 10.17 -22.02
N GLU A 60 -4.02 10.62 -21.93
CA GLU A 60 -4.40 12.02 -22.24
C GLU A 60 -3.68 13.01 -21.32
N GLN A 61 -3.58 12.71 -20.02
CA GLN A 61 -2.82 13.54 -19.09
C GLN A 61 -1.33 13.61 -19.44
N LEU A 62 -0.74 12.51 -19.86
CA LEU A 62 0.66 12.44 -20.27
C LEU A 62 0.89 13.20 -21.58
N ALA A 63 -0.04 13.14 -22.54
CA ALA A 63 -0.01 13.95 -23.76
C ALA A 63 -0.03 15.46 -23.46
N ALA A 64 -0.82 15.88 -22.45
CA ALA A 64 -0.87 17.27 -22.02
C ALA A 64 0.44 17.79 -21.40
N ILE A 65 1.30 16.89 -20.89
CA ILE A 65 2.64 17.21 -20.38
C ILE A 65 3.61 17.47 -21.53
N GLY A 66 3.44 16.77 -22.65
CA GLY A 66 4.34 16.78 -23.81
C GLY A 66 5.50 15.79 -23.67
N ASN A 67 6.57 16.02 -24.46
CA ASN A 67 7.78 15.19 -24.51
C ASN A 67 7.55 13.76 -25.02
N GLY A 68 6.43 13.49 -25.71
CA GLY A 68 6.12 12.19 -26.30
C GLY A 68 5.88 11.06 -25.28
N LEU A 69 5.53 11.41 -24.03
CA LEU A 69 5.27 10.43 -22.97
C LEU A 69 4.07 9.52 -23.30
N GLU A 70 3.08 10.03 -24.03
CA GLU A 70 1.93 9.27 -24.49
C GLU A 70 2.30 8.09 -25.42
N ASN A 71 3.42 8.21 -26.12
CA ASN A 71 3.95 7.14 -27.00
C ASN A 71 4.63 6.01 -26.22
N LYS A 72 4.95 6.23 -24.96
CA LYS A 72 5.54 5.23 -24.05
C LYS A 72 4.46 4.46 -23.26
N VAL A 73 3.17 4.78 -23.46
CA VAL A 73 2.06 4.18 -22.71
C VAL A 73 1.71 2.81 -23.26
N MET A 74 1.68 1.82 -22.37
CA MET A 74 1.07 0.51 -22.58
C MET A 74 -0.27 0.48 -21.82
N GLY A 75 -1.37 0.41 -22.58
CA GLY A 75 -2.73 0.43 -22.02
C GLY A 75 -3.24 -0.95 -21.60
N PRO A 76 -4.41 -0.99 -20.91
CA PRO A 76 -5.02 -2.23 -20.43
C PRO A 76 -5.34 -3.24 -21.54
N GLU A 77 -5.70 -2.78 -22.75
CA GLU A 77 -6.01 -3.67 -23.88
C GLU A 77 -4.74 -4.42 -24.36
N ALA A 78 -3.59 -3.74 -24.40
CA ALA A 78 -2.33 -4.40 -24.72
C ALA A 78 -1.94 -5.44 -23.66
N LEU A 79 -2.21 -5.14 -22.38
CA LEU A 79 -2.00 -6.08 -21.27
C LEU A 79 -2.94 -7.28 -21.36
N LYS A 80 -4.23 -7.09 -21.65
CA LYS A 80 -5.20 -8.18 -21.85
C LYS A 80 -4.80 -9.09 -23.01
N THR A 81 -4.38 -8.50 -24.12
CA THR A 81 -3.90 -9.27 -25.27
C THR A 81 -2.68 -10.10 -24.90
N ALA A 82 -1.74 -9.52 -24.15
CA ALA A 82 -0.56 -10.22 -23.66
C ALA A 82 -0.89 -11.36 -22.69
N THR A 83 -1.86 -11.17 -21.77
CA THR A 83 -2.26 -12.22 -20.80
C THR A 83 -2.99 -13.41 -21.45
N GLY A 84 -3.56 -13.24 -22.64
CA GLY A 84 -4.18 -14.32 -23.42
C GLY A 84 -3.19 -15.10 -24.29
N THR A 85 -1.92 -14.70 -24.36
CA THR A 85 -0.89 -15.30 -25.18
C THR A 85 0.09 -16.10 -24.30
N GLU A 86 0.27 -17.38 -24.60
CA GLU A 86 1.33 -18.17 -23.97
C GLU A 86 2.69 -17.60 -24.36
N LEU A 87 3.59 -17.52 -23.38
CA LEU A 87 4.96 -17.11 -23.64
C LEU A 87 5.68 -18.16 -24.48
N SER A 88 6.50 -17.72 -25.42
CA SER A 88 7.40 -18.63 -26.14
C SER A 88 8.47 -19.19 -25.19
N GLU A 89 9.08 -20.34 -25.59
CA GLU A 89 10.20 -20.94 -24.83
C GLU A 89 11.36 -19.95 -24.65
N GLU A 90 11.62 -19.12 -25.66
CA GLU A 90 12.65 -18.07 -25.60
C GLU A 90 12.31 -17.00 -24.55
N GLN A 91 11.04 -16.57 -24.49
CA GLN A 91 10.57 -15.61 -23.50
C GLN A 91 10.65 -16.20 -22.07
N TYR A 92 10.26 -17.46 -21.89
CA TYR A 92 10.42 -18.14 -20.60
C TYR A 92 11.88 -18.24 -20.17
N SER A 93 12.77 -18.69 -21.07
CA SER A 93 14.21 -18.77 -20.81
C SER A 93 14.80 -17.41 -20.43
N ARG A 94 14.35 -16.34 -21.10
CA ARG A 94 14.80 -14.97 -20.77
C ARG A 94 14.33 -14.52 -19.39
N LEU A 95 13.09 -14.81 -19.01
CA LEU A 95 12.57 -14.51 -17.65
C LEU A 95 13.34 -15.28 -16.58
N GLU A 96 13.63 -16.57 -16.79
CA GLU A 96 14.43 -17.38 -15.87
C GLU A 96 15.85 -16.80 -15.69
N GLN A 97 16.48 -16.35 -16.77
CA GLN A 97 17.78 -15.70 -16.70
C GLN A 97 17.73 -14.40 -15.90
N ILE A 98 16.70 -13.57 -16.10
CA ILE A 98 16.50 -12.32 -15.35
C ILE A 98 16.33 -12.66 -13.86
N GLN A 99 15.46 -13.62 -13.53
CA GLN A 99 15.17 -14.00 -12.16
C GLN A 99 16.38 -14.64 -11.46
N GLY A 100 17.17 -15.42 -12.17
CA GLY A 100 18.42 -16.00 -11.66
C GLY A 100 19.50 -14.96 -11.30
N GLN A 101 19.35 -13.72 -11.73
CA GLN A 101 20.26 -12.61 -11.44
C GLN A 101 19.76 -11.69 -10.30
N TRP A 102 18.54 -11.91 -9.78
CA TRP A 102 17.98 -11.07 -8.73
C TRP A 102 18.81 -11.08 -7.46
N LYS A 103 18.92 -9.88 -6.88
CA LYS A 103 19.62 -9.65 -5.60
C LYS A 103 18.68 -8.99 -4.61
N GLU A 104 18.91 -9.23 -3.34
CA GLU A 104 18.19 -8.53 -2.28
C GLU A 104 18.32 -7.01 -2.34
N THR A 105 19.39 -6.50 -2.97
CA THR A 105 19.64 -5.07 -3.16
C THR A 105 18.90 -4.46 -4.33
N ASP A 106 18.32 -5.27 -5.22
CA ASP A 106 17.56 -4.75 -6.37
C ASP A 106 16.30 -4.05 -5.88
N VAL A 107 15.89 -3.00 -6.60
CA VAL A 107 14.73 -2.21 -6.24
C VAL A 107 13.46 -2.99 -6.52
N LEU A 108 12.56 -3.04 -5.52
CA LEU A 108 11.25 -3.65 -5.63
C LEU A 108 10.18 -2.64 -6.06
N TYR A 109 10.20 -1.47 -5.45
CA TYR A 109 9.26 -0.40 -5.76
C TYR A 109 9.84 0.99 -5.49
N GLY A 110 9.22 2.00 -6.12
CA GLY A 110 9.45 3.41 -5.84
C GLY A 110 8.16 4.12 -5.46
N ILE A 111 8.21 5.04 -4.49
CA ILE A 111 7.08 5.88 -4.09
C ILE A 111 7.52 7.33 -4.04
N PHE A 112 6.66 8.23 -4.53
CA PHE A 112 6.92 9.67 -4.49
C PHE A 112 6.26 10.32 -3.28
N THR A 113 7.08 10.93 -2.44
CA THR A 113 6.62 11.73 -1.30
C THR A 113 6.65 13.23 -1.64
N SER A 114 5.89 14.03 -0.87
CA SER A 114 5.98 15.48 -0.94
C SER A 114 7.29 15.93 -0.30
N GLY A 115 8.28 16.32 -1.12
CA GLY A 115 9.50 16.94 -0.62
C GLY A 115 9.22 18.27 0.07
N SER A 116 10.00 18.62 1.11
CA SER A 116 9.91 19.91 1.83
C SER A 116 10.11 21.14 0.92
N THR A 117 10.69 20.95 -0.25
CA THR A 117 10.95 21.98 -1.27
C THR A 117 9.86 22.08 -2.33
N GLY A 118 8.74 21.34 -2.19
CA GLY A 118 7.68 21.29 -3.21
C GLY A 118 8.02 20.45 -4.45
N THR A 119 9.23 19.86 -4.51
CA THR A 119 9.62 18.93 -5.57
C THR A 119 9.40 17.49 -5.09
N PRO A 120 8.71 16.64 -5.87
CA PRO A 120 8.49 15.25 -5.49
C PRO A 120 9.82 14.51 -5.27
N LYS A 121 9.95 13.82 -4.13
CA LYS A 121 11.11 12.99 -3.79
C LYS A 121 10.79 11.53 -4.03
N ALA A 122 11.59 10.85 -4.85
CA ALA A 122 11.47 9.42 -5.07
C ALA A 122 12.17 8.67 -3.92
N ILE A 123 11.45 7.78 -3.28
CA ILE A 123 11.97 6.82 -2.31
C ILE A 123 11.91 5.45 -2.95
N VAL A 124 13.04 4.78 -3.06
CA VAL A 124 13.14 3.42 -3.60
C VAL A 124 13.43 2.44 -2.47
N VAL A 125 12.78 1.28 -2.55
CA VAL A 125 12.90 0.23 -1.54
C VAL A 125 13.31 -1.06 -2.22
N SER A 126 14.34 -1.72 -1.68
CA SER A 126 14.85 -2.98 -2.23
C SER A 126 14.01 -4.19 -1.81
N HIS A 127 14.14 -5.29 -2.57
CA HIS A 127 13.53 -6.59 -2.24
C HIS A 127 13.89 -7.04 -0.82
N GLY A 128 15.16 -6.95 -0.45
CA GLY A 128 15.62 -7.37 0.88
C GLY A 128 15.08 -6.50 2.01
N ALA A 129 14.95 -5.18 1.79
CA ALA A 129 14.37 -4.29 2.80
C ALA A 129 12.88 -4.59 3.03
N ALA A 130 12.11 -4.73 1.94
CA ALA A 130 10.69 -5.06 2.00
C ALA A 130 10.44 -6.44 2.62
N SER A 131 11.11 -7.51 2.13
CA SER A 131 10.88 -8.87 2.61
C SER A 131 11.24 -9.06 4.08
N ARG A 132 12.35 -8.46 4.54
CA ARG A 132 12.71 -8.51 5.98
C ARG A 132 11.69 -7.78 6.85
N PHE A 133 11.22 -6.62 6.41
CA PHE A 133 10.21 -5.87 7.15
C PHE A 133 8.89 -6.68 7.22
N ILE A 134 8.39 -7.18 6.10
CA ILE A 134 7.13 -7.93 6.04
C ILE A 134 7.20 -9.21 6.87
N ARG A 135 8.34 -9.93 6.84
CA ARG A 135 8.54 -11.11 7.70
C ARG A 135 8.37 -10.76 9.17
N HIS A 136 9.08 -9.77 9.68
CA HIS A 136 8.93 -9.34 11.07
C HIS A 136 7.51 -8.83 11.37
N PHE A 137 6.89 -8.11 10.43
CA PHE A 137 5.54 -7.62 10.58
C PHE A 137 4.52 -8.78 10.71
N THR A 138 4.59 -9.76 9.84
CA THR A 138 3.68 -10.92 9.87
C THR A 138 3.91 -11.81 11.10
N GLU A 139 5.16 -12.00 11.51
CA GLU A 139 5.52 -12.77 12.72
C GLU A 139 5.03 -12.06 13.99
N ILE A 140 5.31 -10.77 14.18
CA ILE A 140 4.94 -10.01 15.39
C ILE A 140 3.42 -9.92 15.54
N PHE A 141 2.71 -9.72 14.43
CA PHE A 141 1.26 -9.57 14.45
C PHE A 141 0.52 -10.87 14.13
N GLU A 142 1.21 -12.00 14.05
CA GLU A 142 0.63 -13.34 13.87
C GLU A 142 -0.33 -13.39 12.66
N ILE A 143 0.07 -12.78 11.54
CA ILE A 143 -0.71 -12.81 10.31
C ILE A 143 -0.49 -14.15 9.60
N THR A 144 -1.57 -14.85 9.26
CA THR A 144 -1.55 -16.19 8.68
C THR A 144 -2.47 -16.29 7.47
N SER A 145 -2.46 -17.45 6.80
CA SER A 145 -3.36 -17.73 5.67
C SER A 145 -4.86 -17.76 6.05
N ALA A 146 -5.18 -17.82 7.36
CA ALA A 146 -6.55 -17.74 7.85
C ALA A 146 -7.07 -16.28 7.96
N ASP A 147 -6.21 -15.29 7.73
CA ASP A 147 -6.58 -13.88 7.85
C ASP A 147 -7.13 -13.31 6.53
N VAL A 148 -7.95 -12.27 6.68
CA VAL A 148 -8.49 -11.47 5.60
C VAL A 148 -8.06 -10.03 5.84
N ILE A 149 -7.17 -9.52 4.98
CA ILE A 149 -6.58 -8.19 5.10
C ILE A 149 -7.42 -7.18 4.33
N GLY A 150 -7.99 -6.19 5.01
CA GLY A 150 -8.76 -5.11 4.42
C GLY A 150 -7.89 -3.93 4.01
N ASN A 151 -7.45 -3.88 2.75
CA ASN A 151 -6.61 -2.80 2.24
C ASN A 151 -7.38 -1.50 2.05
N GLN A 152 -7.03 -0.48 2.83
CA GLN A 152 -7.54 0.89 2.72
C GLN A 152 -6.66 1.76 1.81
N ALA A 153 -5.36 1.70 2.00
CA ALA A 153 -4.41 2.62 1.39
C ALA A 153 -4.40 2.50 -0.15
N PRO A 154 -4.32 3.60 -0.88
CA PRO A 154 -4.01 3.57 -2.30
C PRO A 154 -2.59 3.05 -2.52
N PHE A 155 -2.30 2.54 -3.72
CA PHE A 155 -1.02 1.87 -4.00
C PHE A 155 0.19 2.81 -4.06
N ASP A 156 -0.03 4.10 -4.26
CA ASP A 156 1.00 5.15 -4.21
C ASP A 156 1.40 5.57 -2.78
N PHE A 157 0.88 4.86 -1.76
CA PHE A 157 1.31 4.99 -0.36
C PHE A 157 1.91 3.67 0.14
N ASP A 158 3.02 3.75 0.85
CA ASP A 158 3.76 2.58 1.36
C ASP A 158 3.00 1.75 2.41
N VAL A 159 1.95 2.30 3.01
CA VAL A 159 1.02 1.54 3.86
C VAL A 159 0.43 0.34 3.10
N SER A 160 0.17 0.48 1.79
CA SER A 160 -0.36 -0.60 0.94
C SER A 160 0.59 -1.79 0.83
N VAL A 161 1.90 -1.54 0.90
CA VAL A 161 2.95 -2.56 0.81
C VAL A 161 2.80 -3.62 1.91
N LYS A 162 2.42 -3.19 3.13
CA LYS A 162 2.17 -4.12 4.25
C LYS A 162 1.05 -5.10 3.93
N ASP A 163 -0.06 -4.60 3.41
CA ASP A 163 -1.23 -5.41 3.09
C ASP A 163 -0.92 -6.39 1.95
N ILE A 164 -0.35 -5.86 0.85
CA ILE A 164 -0.03 -6.64 -0.35
C ILE A 164 0.97 -7.75 -0.03
N TYR A 165 2.12 -7.39 0.51
CA TYR A 165 3.19 -8.37 0.71
C TYR A 165 3.00 -9.27 1.93
N SER A 166 2.21 -8.85 2.94
CA SER A 166 1.75 -9.77 3.99
C SER A 166 0.83 -10.84 3.41
N SER A 167 -0.11 -10.46 2.55
CA SER A 167 -0.98 -11.41 1.84
C SER A 167 -0.17 -12.41 1.02
N ILE A 168 0.77 -11.95 0.21
CA ILE A 168 1.63 -12.82 -0.62
C ILE A 168 2.48 -13.76 0.25
N MET A 169 3.08 -13.25 1.32
CA MET A 169 3.99 -14.02 2.17
C MET A 169 3.28 -15.09 3.00
N THR A 170 2.06 -14.82 3.46
CA THR A 170 1.34 -15.69 4.40
C THR A 170 0.22 -16.51 3.75
N GLY A 171 -0.17 -16.18 2.51
CA GLY A 171 -1.36 -16.74 1.86
C GLY A 171 -2.68 -16.15 2.39
N ALA A 172 -2.64 -15.06 3.18
CA ALA A 172 -3.84 -14.36 3.63
C ALA A 172 -4.63 -13.78 2.45
N GLN A 173 -5.94 -13.72 2.57
CA GLN A 173 -6.77 -13.08 1.56
C GLN A 173 -6.59 -11.55 1.60
N LEU A 174 -6.37 -10.92 0.44
CA LEU A 174 -6.35 -9.46 0.31
C LEU A 174 -7.69 -8.98 -0.23
N VAL A 175 -8.35 -8.08 0.50
CA VAL A 175 -9.60 -7.42 0.11
C VAL A 175 -9.31 -5.95 -0.17
N LEU A 176 -9.38 -5.56 -1.44
CA LEU A 176 -9.21 -4.16 -1.85
C LEU A 176 -10.51 -3.41 -1.57
N ILE A 177 -10.48 -2.48 -0.61
CA ILE A 177 -11.67 -1.71 -0.24
C ILE A 177 -11.79 -0.51 -1.20
N PRO A 178 -12.96 -0.33 -1.87
CA PRO A 178 -13.20 0.82 -2.73
C PRO A 178 -13.11 2.13 -1.96
N LYS A 179 -12.42 3.12 -2.53
CA LYS A 179 -12.17 4.43 -1.89
C LYS A 179 -13.47 5.14 -1.49
N GLU A 180 -14.48 5.08 -2.31
CA GLU A 180 -15.78 5.72 -2.11
C GLU A 180 -16.56 5.18 -0.90
N TYR A 181 -16.24 3.96 -0.41
CA TYR A 181 -16.91 3.41 0.77
C TYR A 181 -16.57 4.17 2.05
N PHE A 182 -15.39 4.80 2.11
CA PHE A 182 -14.98 5.59 3.28
C PHE A 182 -15.84 6.83 3.50
N SER A 183 -16.47 7.39 2.46
CA SER A 183 -17.43 8.48 2.61
C SER A 183 -18.82 8.02 3.06
N THR A 184 -19.07 6.71 3.09
CA THR A 184 -20.37 6.12 3.48
C THR A 184 -20.15 4.98 4.46
N PRO A 185 -19.94 5.26 5.78
CA PRO A 185 -19.59 4.26 6.78
C PRO A 185 -20.50 3.02 6.82
N PRO A 186 -21.84 3.11 6.66
CA PRO A 186 -22.68 1.92 6.61
C PRO A 186 -22.25 0.94 5.49
N ARG A 187 -22.01 1.44 4.29
CA ARG A 187 -21.57 0.63 3.15
C ARG A 187 -20.19 0.01 3.38
N LEU A 188 -19.26 0.77 3.98
CA LEU A 188 -17.97 0.27 4.38
C LEU A 188 -18.07 -0.88 5.37
N LEU A 189 -18.86 -0.70 6.43
CA LEU A 189 -18.99 -1.69 7.49
C LEU A 189 -19.72 -2.96 7.02
N ASP A 190 -20.74 -2.82 6.17
CA ASP A 190 -21.35 -3.97 5.52
C ASP A 190 -20.31 -4.74 4.70
N TYR A 191 -19.50 -4.05 3.93
CA TYR A 191 -18.45 -4.68 3.12
C TYR A 191 -17.40 -5.40 3.98
N LEU A 192 -16.94 -4.80 5.08
CA LEU A 192 -16.01 -5.45 6.02
C LEU A 192 -16.59 -6.71 6.63
N CYS A 193 -17.86 -6.67 7.05
CA CYS A 193 -18.56 -7.81 7.62
C CYS A 193 -18.77 -8.93 6.60
N ASP A 194 -19.25 -8.59 5.40
CA ASP A 194 -19.55 -9.56 4.33
C ASP A 194 -18.27 -10.25 3.83
N LYS A 195 -17.15 -9.53 3.80
CA LYS A 195 -15.82 -10.07 3.46
C LYS A 195 -15.13 -10.74 4.64
N LYS A 196 -15.70 -10.69 5.84
CA LYS A 196 -15.12 -11.23 7.09
C LYS A 196 -13.69 -10.73 7.34
N VAL A 197 -13.46 -9.44 7.12
CA VAL A 197 -12.13 -8.83 7.29
C VAL A 197 -11.65 -9.03 8.72
N THR A 198 -10.40 -9.50 8.88
CA THR A 198 -9.77 -9.76 10.19
C THR A 198 -8.71 -8.74 10.56
N ASN A 199 -8.07 -8.10 9.58
CA ASN A 199 -6.99 -7.14 9.79
C ASN A 199 -7.26 -5.82 9.08
N LEU A 200 -7.14 -4.74 9.84
CA LEU A 200 -7.15 -3.37 9.33
C LEU A 200 -5.77 -2.75 9.59
N THR A 201 -5.06 -2.37 8.52
CA THR A 201 -3.82 -1.58 8.62
C THR A 201 -4.05 -0.25 7.93
N TRP A 202 -4.67 0.68 8.64
CA TRP A 202 -5.26 1.88 8.06
C TRP A 202 -4.58 3.17 8.50
N ALA A 203 -4.75 4.23 7.72
CA ALA A 203 -4.47 5.58 8.16
C ALA A 203 -5.38 5.96 9.33
N VAL A 204 -4.85 6.75 10.28
CA VAL A 204 -5.62 7.26 11.42
C VAL A 204 -6.86 8.02 10.96
N SER A 205 -6.75 8.83 9.91
CA SER A 205 -7.86 9.58 9.32
C SER A 205 -9.02 8.68 8.88
N ALA A 206 -8.73 7.50 8.32
CA ALA A 206 -9.77 6.55 7.91
C ALA A 206 -10.54 5.96 9.11
N LEU A 207 -9.82 5.55 10.16
CA LEU A 207 -10.46 5.07 11.41
C LEU A 207 -11.28 6.17 12.09
N THR A 208 -10.71 7.38 12.16
CA THR A 208 -11.35 8.54 12.75
C THR A 208 -12.64 8.92 12.01
N LEU A 209 -12.63 8.87 10.68
CA LEU A 209 -13.82 9.16 9.88
C LEU A 209 -14.98 8.21 10.21
N VAL A 210 -14.71 6.91 10.29
CA VAL A 210 -15.73 5.90 10.63
C VAL A 210 -16.33 6.14 12.02
N SER A 211 -15.48 6.41 13.02
CA SER A 211 -15.93 6.64 14.40
C SER A 211 -16.62 8.00 14.56
N ALA A 212 -16.11 9.07 13.95
CA ALA A 212 -16.71 10.41 14.00
C ALA A 212 -18.11 10.45 13.35
N LEU A 213 -18.30 9.72 12.26
CA LEU A 213 -19.60 9.57 11.60
C LEU A 213 -20.50 8.51 12.27
N LYS A 214 -20.11 8.01 13.46
CA LYS A 214 -20.87 7.02 14.24
C LYS A 214 -21.15 5.71 13.47
N GLY A 215 -20.31 5.35 12.50
CA GLY A 215 -20.50 4.15 11.68
C GLY A 215 -20.62 2.89 12.53
N LEU A 216 -19.77 2.72 13.56
CA LEU A 216 -19.78 1.57 14.47
C LEU A 216 -21.08 1.43 15.32
N ASN A 217 -21.97 2.43 15.31
CA ASN A 217 -23.32 2.29 15.90
C ASN A 217 -24.30 1.64 14.93
N TYR A 218 -24.02 1.68 13.63
CA TYR A 218 -24.80 0.99 12.60
C TYR A 218 -24.48 -0.51 12.58
N ARG A 219 -23.20 -0.86 12.42
CA ARG A 219 -22.74 -2.26 12.35
C ARG A 219 -21.30 -2.37 12.84
N VAL A 220 -20.99 -3.44 13.56
CA VAL A 220 -19.65 -3.72 14.07
C VAL A 220 -19.03 -4.86 13.25
N PRO A 221 -17.84 -4.71 12.69
CA PRO A 221 -17.15 -5.79 11.96
C PRO A 221 -16.47 -6.75 12.96
N GLU A 222 -17.25 -7.61 13.60
CA GLU A 222 -16.82 -8.49 14.70
C GLU A 222 -15.74 -9.50 14.33
N SER A 223 -15.54 -9.73 13.02
CA SER A 223 -14.44 -10.58 12.52
C SER A 223 -13.05 -9.92 12.68
N VAL A 224 -13.00 -8.60 12.92
CA VAL A 224 -11.73 -7.86 13.04
C VAL A 224 -11.01 -8.25 14.32
N LYS A 225 -9.82 -8.81 14.16
CA LYS A 225 -8.92 -9.24 15.26
C LYS A 225 -7.81 -8.22 15.53
N ARG A 226 -7.44 -7.42 14.52
CA ARG A 226 -6.32 -6.48 14.60
C ARG A 226 -6.68 -5.16 13.93
N VAL A 227 -6.45 -4.07 14.65
CA VAL A 227 -6.57 -2.70 14.15
C VAL A 227 -5.23 -2.01 14.34
N MET A 228 -4.49 -1.90 13.25
CA MET A 228 -3.18 -1.26 13.21
C MET A 228 -3.29 0.06 12.45
N PHE A 229 -2.68 1.11 12.95
CA PHE A 229 -2.83 2.45 12.36
C PHE A 229 -1.52 3.21 12.37
N SER A 230 -1.37 4.12 11.40
CA SER A 230 -0.17 4.95 11.24
C SER A 230 -0.47 6.23 10.45
N GLY A 231 0.56 7.07 10.30
CA GLY A 231 0.55 8.28 9.49
C GLY A 231 0.30 9.56 10.29
N GLU A 232 -0.51 9.49 11.33
CA GLU A 232 -0.89 10.63 12.17
C GLU A 232 -0.99 10.21 13.63
N ALA A 233 -1.07 11.17 14.55
CA ALA A 233 -1.37 10.89 15.94
C ALA A 233 -2.84 10.47 16.10
N MET A 234 -3.09 9.29 16.65
CA MET A 234 -4.45 8.80 16.91
C MET A 234 -5.07 9.55 18.08
N PRO A 235 -6.22 10.22 17.90
CA PRO A 235 -6.95 10.82 19.01
C PRO A 235 -7.49 9.74 19.95
N ALA A 236 -7.17 9.84 21.24
CA ALA A 236 -7.55 8.84 22.23
C ALA A 236 -9.07 8.59 22.29
N LYS A 237 -9.88 9.65 22.18
CA LYS A 237 -11.34 9.54 22.10
C LYS A 237 -11.81 8.65 20.96
N GLN A 238 -11.20 8.77 19.77
CA GLN A 238 -11.58 7.98 18.60
C GLN A 238 -11.13 6.53 18.76
N LEU A 239 -9.95 6.31 19.32
CA LEU A 239 -9.45 4.98 19.65
C LEU A 239 -10.36 4.25 20.62
N ARG A 240 -10.80 4.90 21.71
CA ARG A 240 -11.73 4.29 22.70
C ARG A 240 -13.02 3.80 22.05
N ILE A 241 -13.60 4.57 21.11
CA ILE A 241 -14.81 4.13 20.39
C ILE A 241 -14.57 2.78 19.67
N TRP A 242 -13.42 2.61 19.03
CA TRP A 242 -13.06 1.35 18.39
C TRP A 242 -12.82 0.23 19.41
N GLN A 243 -12.11 0.52 20.52
CA GLN A 243 -11.86 -0.45 21.61
C GLN A 243 -13.13 -0.93 22.28
N GLU A 244 -14.08 -0.04 22.53
CA GLU A 244 -15.40 -0.38 23.10
C GLU A 244 -16.22 -1.28 22.17
N LYS A 245 -16.14 -1.07 20.87
CA LYS A 245 -16.89 -1.84 19.87
C LYS A 245 -16.24 -3.16 19.48
N LEU A 246 -14.91 -3.24 19.60
CA LEU A 246 -14.10 -4.41 19.29
C LEU A 246 -13.19 -4.77 20.48
N PRO A 247 -13.77 -5.18 21.63
CA PRO A 247 -12.99 -5.40 22.86
C PRO A 247 -11.96 -6.52 22.75
N GLU A 248 -12.18 -7.50 21.87
CA GLU A 248 -11.28 -8.63 21.64
C GLU A 248 -10.18 -8.33 20.60
N ALA A 249 -10.26 -7.20 19.89
CA ALA A 249 -9.28 -6.85 18.88
C ALA A 249 -8.00 -6.29 19.51
N LYS A 250 -6.85 -6.66 18.93
CA LYS A 250 -5.55 -6.07 19.25
C LYS A 250 -5.39 -4.74 18.52
N PHE A 251 -5.09 -3.67 19.25
CA PHE A 251 -4.84 -2.34 18.69
C PHE A 251 -3.34 -2.03 18.72
N VAL A 252 -2.82 -1.47 17.61
CA VAL A 252 -1.38 -1.17 17.50
C VAL A 252 -1.17 0.17 16.82
N ASN A 253 -0.41 1.06 17.47
CA ASN A 253 0.11 2.26 16.86
C ASN A 253 1.42 1.93 16.14
N LEU A 254 1.50 2.27 14.85
CA LEU A 254 2.67 2.08 14.00
C LEU A 254 3.24 3.44 13.62
N TYR A 255 4.56 3.57 13.63
CA TYR A 255 5.22 4.80 13.21
C TYR A 255 6.42 4.51 12.29
N GLY A 256 6.59 5.34 11.28
CA GLY A 256 7.75 5.34 10.40
C GLY A 256 7.52 6.16 9.15
N PRO A 257 8.54 6.88 8.66
CA PRO A 257 8.52 7.52 7.35
C PRO A 257 8.77 6.50 6.23
N THR A 258 8.39 6.85 5.01
CA THR A 258 8.56 5.99 3.82
C THR A 258 10.02 5.58 3.60
N GLU A 259 10.97 6.44 3.95
CA GLU A 259 12.41 6.24 3.83
C GLU A 259 12.95 5.05 4.65
N ILE A 260 12.22 4.63 5.69
CA ILE A 260 12.60 3.47 6.52
C ILE A 260 11.84 2.18 6.12
N THR A 261 11.19 2.14 5.00
CA THR A 261 10.35 1.02 4.57
C THR A 261 9.16 0.81 5.50
N CYS A 262 8.07 1.54 5.27
CA CYS A 262 6.81 1.56 6.00
C CYS A 262 6.92 2.03 7.46
N ASN A 263 7.34 1.19 8.40
CA ASN A 263 7.35 1.54 9.82
C ASN A 263 8.65 1.13 10.51
N CYS A 264 9.13 1.95 11.43
CA CYS A 264 10.30 1.65 12.25
C CYS A 264 9.97 1.26 13.70
N THR A 265 8.80 1.67 14.20
CA THR A 265 8.34 1.32 15.56
C THR A 265 6.90 0.84 15.58
N TYR A 266 6.55 0.14 16.64
CA TYR A 266 5.18 -0.30 16.93
C TYR A 266 4.90 -0.26 18.44
N PHE A 267 3.67 0.06 18.79
CA PHE A 267 3.19 0.11 20.17
C PHE A 267 1.87 -0.63 20.31
N PRO A 268 1.86 -1.84 20.90
CA PRO A 268 0.62 -2.52 21.29
C PRO A 268 -0.12 -1.69 22.36
N ILE A 269 -1.41 -1.51 22.17
CA ILE A 269 -2.26 -0.69 23.06
C ILE A 269 -3.04 -1.61 23.96
N GLU A 270 -2.61 -1.69 25.23
CA GLU A 270 -3.15 -2.62 26.22
C GLU A 270 -4.12 -1.97 27.21
N ARG A 271 -4.32 -0.65 27.11
CA ARG A 271 -5.24 0.12 27.97
C ARG A 271 -5.98 1.19 27.17
N GLN A 272 -6.97 1.78 27.78
CA GLN A 272 -7.56 3.02 27.30
C GLN A 272 -6.68 4.23 27.67
N TYR A 273 -6.76 5.27 26.86
CA TYR A 273 -6.04 6.53 27.02
C TYR A 273 -7.02 7.67 27.25
N GLU A 274 -6.70 8.60 28.15
CA GLU A 274 -7.47 9.83 28.33
C GLU A 274 -7.24 10.81 27.17
N ASP A 275 -8.18 11.74 26.96
CA ASP A 275 -8.11 12.68 25.81
C ASP A 275 -6.86 13.58 25.84
N SER A 276 -6.29 13.82 27.01
CA SER A 276 -5.05 14.59 27.19
C SER A 276 -3.78 13.78 26.99
N GLU A 277 -3.87 12.45 26.91
CA GLU A 277 -2.72 11.58 26.79
C GLU A 277 -2.33 11.38 25.29
N LYS A 278 -1.03 11.24 25.07
CA LYS A 278 -0.50 10.87 23.76
C LYS A 278 -0.18 9.37 23.72
N ILE A 279 -0.57 8.73 22.62
CA ILE A 279 -0.25 7.31 22.39
C ILE A 279 1.21 7.22 21.95
N PRO A 280 2.05 6.44 22.63
CA PRO A 280 3.46 6.30 22.29
C PRO A 280 3.69 5.74 20.87
N ALA A 281 4.83 6.12 20.26
CA ALA A 281 5.30 5.51 19.02
C ALA A 281 5.84 4.09 19.22
N GLY A 282 6.18 3.73 20.46
CA GLY A 282 6.55 2.39 20.87
C GLY A 282 8.01 2.02 20.70
N LYS A 283 8.26 0.72 20.51
CA LYS A 283 9.60 0.14 20.36
C LYS A 283 9.95 -0.16 18.91
N ALA A 284 11.24 -0.20 18.61
CA ALA A 284 11.74 -0.52 17.27
C ALA A 284 11.36 -1.94 16.83
N PHE A 285 11.07 -2.10 15.54
CA PHE A 285 11.01 -3.41 14.90
C PHE A 285 12.38 -4.10 14.95
N PRO A 286 12.45 -5.45 14.91
CA PRO A 286 13.71 -6.17 14.83
C PRO A 286 14.57 -5.66 13.65
N GLY A 287 15.87 -5.56 13.88
CA GLY A 287 16.83 -5.04 12.91
C GLY A 287 16.80 -3.51 12.71
N ARG A 288 15.97 -2.77 13.45
CA ARG A 288 15.90 -1.30 13.41
C ARG A 288 16.41 -0.69 14.71
N ARG A 289 17.02 0.48 14.59
CA ARG A 289 17.53 1.23 15.75
C ARG A 289 16.92 2.64 15.72
N VAL A 290 16.35 3.04 16.85
CA VAL A 290 15.88 4.41 17.09
C VAL A 290 16.88 5.08 18.03
N ILE A 291 17.33 6.26 17.67
CA ILE A 291 18.21 7.11 18.50
C ILE A 291 17.41 8.37 18.81
N LEU A 292 17.30 8.71 20.11
CA LEU A 292 16.63 9.91 20.62
C LEU A 292 17.65 11.00 20.85
#